data_2b44ae746edda61078fc7bb8f902f00c
#
_entry.id   2b44ae746edda61078fc7bb8f902f00c
#
_cell.length_a   1.000
_cell.length_b   1.000
_cell.length_c   1.000
_cell.angle_alpha   90.00
_cell.angle_beta   90.00
_cell.angle_gamma   90.00
#
_symmetry.space_group_name_H-M   'P 1'
#
loop_
_entity.id
_entity.type
_entity.pdbx_description
1 polymer ?
#
loop_
_entity_poly.entity_id
_entity_poly.type
_entity_poly.pdbx_seq_one_letter_code
_entity_poly.pdbx_strand_id
1 'polypeptide(L)'
;MATTGGGAQQPEKVIAAAELLRLQELVRRLPVSQHVVNYATRLVRSTRPNGEKAPDFVKRHVHCGAGPRAAQCLVLGAKARAVLQGRVNVGCDDVRALAMPVLRHRLFTNFSADSEGVTTDDIIQKLLLTVPEDAPGGK
;
A
#
# COMPACT_ATOMS: atom_id res chain seq x y z
N MET A 1 -6.87 13.94 -29.80
CA MET A 1 -7.50 12.64 -30.06
C MET A 1 -6.79 11.94 -31.19
N ALA A 2 -5.78 11.14 -30.89
CA ALA A 2 -5.01 10.36 -31.86
C ALA A 2 -4.64 8.99 -31.30
N THR A 3 -5.63 8.24 -30.82
CA THR A 3 -5.45 6.87 -30.35
C THR A 3 -5.75 5.82 -31.43
N THR A 4 -6.08 6.24 -32.65
CA THR A 4 -6.43 5.36 -33.79
C THR A 4 -5.69 5.71 -35.09
N GLY A 5 -4.64 6.55 -35.01
CA GLY A 5 -3.79 6.86 -36.17
C GLY A 5 -2.76 5.76 -36.40
N GLY A 6 -2.68 5.24 -37.63
CA GLY A 6 -1.77 4.20 -38.05
C GLY A 6 -0.31 4.53 -37.72
N GLY A 7 0.40 3.55 -37.17
CA GLY A 7 1.80 3.61 -36.76
C GLY A 7 2.06 3.10 -35.34
N ALA A 8 1.10 2.46 -34.70
CA ALA A 8 1.36 1.78 -33.42
C ALA A 8 2.40 0.68 -33.65
N GLN A 9 3.65 0.92 -33.18
CA GLN A 9 4.64 -0.15 -33.08
C GLN A 9 4.01 -1.28 -32.29
N GLN A 10 3.96 -2.49 -32.87
CA GLN A 10 3.52 -3.66 -32.14
C GLN A 10 4.46 -3.87 -30.97
N PRO A 11 3.94 -3.98 -29.71
CA PRO A 11 4.79 -4.17 -28.56
C PRO A 11 5.54 -5.49 -28.70
N GLU A 12 6.85 -5.45 -28.49
CA GLU A 12 7.66 -6.67 -28.47
C GLU A 12 7.35 -7.49 -27.22
N LYS A 13 7.35 -8.81 -27.39
CA LYS A 13 7.16 -9.75 -26.29
C LYS A 13 8.42 -9.78 -25.42
N VAL A 14 8.38 -9.18 -24.26
CA VAL A 14 9.50 -9.11 -23.31
C VAL A 14 9.58 -10.36 -22.44
N ILE A 15 8.44 -10.97 -22.08
CA ILE A 15 8.36 -12.11 -21.17
C ILE A 15 7.27 -13.09 -21.62
N ALA A 16 7.49 -14.39 -21.42
CA ALA A 16 6.50 -15.43 -21.69
C ALA A 16 5.53 -15.59 -20.51
N ALA A 17 4.29 -16.01 -20.79
CA ALA A 17 3.29 -16.26 -19.75
C ALA A 17 3.76 -17.25 -18.68
N ALA A 18 4.45 -18.33 -19.07
CA ALA A 18 4.99 -19.31 -18.14
C ALA A 18 6.07 -18.71 -17.20
N GLU A 19 6.88 -17.79 -17.71
CA GLU A 19 7.88 -17.09 -16.93
C GLU A 19 7.24 -16.09 -15.95
N LEU A 20 6.21 -15.36 -16.39
CA LEU A 20 5.44 -14.49 -15.52
C LEU A 20 4.82 -15.25 -14.33
N LEU A 21 4.26 -16.43 -14.58
CA LEU A 21 3.70 -17.29 -13.53
C LEU A 21 4.77 -17.75 -12.53
N ARG A 22 5.96 -18.10 -13.01
CA ARG A 22 7.10 -18.45 -12.14
C ARG A 22 7.52 -17.27 -11.26
N LEU A 23 7.57 -16.06 -11.83
CA LEU A 23 7.88 -14.84 -11.05
C LEU A 23 6.82 -14.55 -9.99
N GLN A 24 5.55 -14.72 -10.32
CA GLN A 24 4.46 -14.57 -9.33
C GLN A 24 4.58 -15.58 -8.19
N GLU A 25 4.97 -16.82 -8.48
CA GLU A 25 5.18 -17.84 -7.47
C GLU A 25 6.41 -17.53 -6.60
N LEU A 26 7.50 -17.04 -7.19
CA LEU A 26 8.68 -16.57 -6.49
C LEU A 26 8.33 -15.48 -5.46
N VAL A 27 7.55 -14.49 -5.87
CA VAL A 27 7.07 -13.42 -4.97
C VAL A 27 6.28 -14.00 -3.80
N ARG A 28 5.40 -14.96 -4.04
CA ARG A 28 4.59 -15.58 -2.98
C ARG A 28 5.46 -16.33 -1.97
N ARG A 29 6.51 -17.02 -2.43
CA ARG A 29 7.44 -17.81 -1.59
C ARG A 29 8.39 -16.93 -0.77
N LEU A 30 8.61 -15.67 -1.14
CA LEU A 30 9.53 -14.81 -0.41
C LEU A 30 9.08 -14.70 1.06
N PRO A 31 9.95 -14.99 2.04
CA PRO A 31 9.61 -14.86 3.44
C PRO A 31 9.41 -13.37 3.80
N VAL A 32 8.53 -13.12 4.75
CA VAL A 32 8.32 -11.81 5.34
C VAL A 32 8.27 -11.95 6.85
N SER A 33 8.95 -11.06 7.57
CA SER A 33 8.96 -11.08 9.02
C SER A 33 7.60 -10.68 9.59
N GLN A 34 7.26 -11.20 10.77
CA GLN A 34 6.03 -10.83 11.47
C GLN A 34 6.00 -9.32 11.78
N HIS A 35 7.15 -8.70 12.00
CA HIS A 35 7.29 -7.27 12.21
C HIS A 35 6.72 -6.46 11.04
N VAL A 36 7.09 -6.79 9.80
CA VAL A 36 6.59 -6.12 8.58
C VAL A 36 5.08 -6.34 8.40
N VAL A 37 4.59 -7.57 8.66
CA VAL A 37 3.15 -7.88 8.62
C VAL A 37 2.39 -7.07 9.66
N ASN A 38 2.93 -6.96 10.86
CA ASN A 38 2.34 -6.16 11.94
C ASN A 38 2.31 -4.67 11.59
N TYR A 39 3.37 -4.14 10.99
CA TYR A 39 3.41 -2.76 10.52
C TYR A 39 2.34 -2.50 9.45
N ALA A 40 2.27 -3.33 8.41
CA ALA A 40 1.25 -3.21 7.35
C ALA A 40 -0.18 -3.25 7.93
N THR A 41 -0.41 -4.16 8.87
CA THR A 41 -1.71 -4.30 9.55
C THR A 41 -2.03 -3.07 10.39
N ARG A 42 -1.05 -2.55 11.15
CA ARG A 42 -1.19 -1.35 11.97
C ARG A 42 -1.50 -0.14 11.11
N LEU A 43 -0.76 0.05 10.01
CA LEU A 43 -1.00 1.13 9.05
C LEU A 43 -2.43 1.11 8.50
N VAL A 44 -2.90 -0.05 8.05
CA VAL A 44 -4.28 -0.21 7.55
C VAL A 44 -5.32 0.02 8.64
N ARG A 45 -5.11 -0.48 9.86
CA ARG A 45 -6.04 -0.24 10.99
C ARG A 45 -6.12 1.24 11.34
N SER A 46 -5.01 1.95 11.29
CA SER A 46 -4.96 3.40 11.57
C SER A 46 -5.72 4.25 10.55
N THR A 47 -6.10 3.71 9.38
CA THR A 47 -6.96 4.41 8.42
C THR A 47 -8.43 4.46 8.85
N ARG A 48 -8.87 3.67 9.83
CA ARG A 48 -10.27 3.50 10.19
C ARG A 48 -10.66 4.49 11.30
N PRO A 49 -11.62 5.41 11.04
CA PRO A 49 -11.97 6.45 12.00
C PRO A 49 -12.54 5.93 13.32
N ASN A 50 -13.22 4.77 13.29
CA ASN A 50 -13.82 4.16 14.48
C ASN A 50 -12.86 3.23 15.26
N GLY A 51 -11.57 3.19 14.90
CA GLY A 51 -10.58 2.39 15.60
C GLY A 51 -10.13 3.07 16.90
N GLU A 52 -9.96 2.30 17.98
CA GLU A 52 -9.48 2.83 19.28
C GLU A 52 -8.17 3.62 19.18
N LYS A 53 -7.28 3.21 18.28
CA LYS A 53 -5.97 3.83 18.04
C LYS A 53 -5.94 4.69 16.76
N ALA A 54 -7.10 5.11 16.25
CA ALA A 54 -7.15 5.98 15.09
C ALA A 54 -6.61 7.37 15.45
N PRO A 55 -5.68 7.93 14.66
CA PRO A 55 -5.22 9.31 14.84
C PRO A 55 -6.40 10.31 14.70
N ASP A 56 -6.33 11.42 15.41
CA ASP A 56 -7.44 12.39 15.43
C ASP A 56 -7.72 12.98 14.04
N PHE A 57 -6.71 13.18 13.23
CA PHE A 57 -6.90 13.64 11.85
C PHE A 57 -7.65 12.61 10.98
N VAL A 58 -7.51 11.30 11.27
CA VAL A 58 -8.28 10.25 10.60
C VAL A 58 -9.73 10.28 11.05
N LYS A 59 -9.99 10.41 12.35
CA LYS A 59 -11.35 10.55 12.87
C LYS A 59 -12.06 11.77 12.30
N ARG A 60 -11.31 12.86 12.07
CA ARG A 60 -11.84 14.13 11.55
C ARG A 60 -12.13 14.09 10.04
N HIS A 61 -11.27 13.45 9.23
CA HIS A 61 -11.27 13.60 7.78
C HIS A 61 -11.64 12.33 6.99
N VAL A 62 -11.68 11.16 7.64
CA VAL A 62 -11.98 9.89 6.95
C VAL A 62 -13.41 9.47 7.26
N HIS A 63 -14.18 9.20 6.20
CA HIS A 63 -15.50 8.58 6.30
C HIS A 63 -15.38 7.06 6.41
N CYS A 64 -14.58 6.45 5.52
CA CYS A 64 -14.35 5.01 5.49
C CYS A 64 -12.88 4.69 5.26
N GLY A 65 -12.29 3.91 6.16
CA GLY A 65 -10.92 3.45 6.07
C GLY A 65 -10.79 2.13 5.30
N ALA A 66 -9.53 1.76 5.02
CA ALA A 66 -9.22 0.58 4.24
C ALA A 66 -9.58 -0.74 4.96
N GLY A 67 -10.07 -1.70 4.18
CA GLY A 67 -10.38 -3.06 4.66
C GLY A 67 -9.14 -3.95 4.82
N PRO A 68 -9.30 -5.18 5.38
CA PRO A 68 -8.19 -6.10 5.64
C PRO A 68 -7.39 -6.48 4.38
N ARG A 69 -8.03 -6.54 3.22
CA ARG A 69 -7.36 -6.81 1.94
C ARG A 69 -6.27 -5.81 1.60
N ALA A 70 -6.36 -4.58 2.11
CA ALA A 70 -5.30 -3.58 1.91
C ALA A 70 -3.98 -4.03 2.55
N ALA A 71 -4.01 -4.63 3.76
CA ALA A 71 -2.81 -5.15 4.39
C ALA A 71 -2.20 -6.31 3.60
N GLN A 72 -3.03 -7.20 3.06
CA GLN A 72 -2.59 -8.28 2.17
C GLN A 72 -1.94 -7.72 0.90
N CYS A 73 -2.53 -6.71 0.28
CA CYS A 73 -1.98 -6.04 -0.91
C CYS A 73 -0.64 -5.35 -0.60
N LEU A 74 -0.53 -4.68 0.55
CA LEU A 74 0.72 -4.04 0.99
C LEU A 74 1.84 -5.07 1.17
N VAL A 75 1.57 -6.18 1.86
CA VAL A 75 2.57 -7.24 2.07
C VAL A 75 2.96 -7.92 0.77
N LEU A 76 1.99 -8.25 -0.09
CA LEU A 76 2.29 -8.90 -1.37
C LEU A 76 3.07 -7.96 -2.30
N GLY A 77 2.68 -6.71 -2.38
CA GLY A 77 3.39 -5.70 -3.16
C GLY A 77 4.80 -5.43 -2.61
N ALA A 78 4.97 -5.39 -1.27
CA ALA A 78 6.28 -5.24 -0.63
C ALA A 78 7.22 -6.41 -1.00
N LYS A 79 6.71 -7.65 -1.03
CA LYS A 79 7.46 -8.80 -1.53
C LYS A 79 7.88 -8.62 -3.00
N ALA A 80 6.94 -8.20 -3.85
CA ALA A 80 7.22 -7.98 -5.28
C ALA A 80 8.28 -6.88 -5.45
N ARG A 81 8.19 -5.76 -4.70
CA ARG A 81 9.19 -4.69 -4.73
C ARG A 81 10.58 -5.18 -4.30
N ALA A 82 10.68 -5.98 -3.25
CA ALA A 82 11.94 -6.55 -2.81
C ALA A 82 12.57 -7.44 -3.90
N VAL A 83 11.78 -8.31 -4.53
CA VAL A 83 12.24 -9.16 -5.65
C VAL A 83 12.72 -8.32 -6.83
N LEU A 84 11.97 -7.30 -7.23
CA LEU A 84 12.36 -6.40 -8.34
C LEU A 84 13.67 -5.65 -8.05
N GLN A 85 14.00 -5.46 -6.79
CA GLN A 85 15.26 -4.83 -6.34
C GLN A 85 16.37 -5.86 -6.04
N GLY A 86 16.16 -7.13 -6.39
CA GLY A 86 17.14 -8.21 -6.16
C GLY A 86 17.34 -8.56 -4.67
N ARG A 87 16.41 -8.17 -3.78
CA ARG A 87 16.51 -8.44 -2.35
C ARG A 87 15.67 -9.65 -1.95
N VAL A 88 16.20 -10.40 -1.00
CA VAL A 88 15.53 -11.55 -0.39
C VAL A 88 14.80 -11.20 0.91
N ASN A 89 14.97 -9.98 1.40
CA ASN A 89 14.38 -9.49 2.63
C ASN A 89 13.37 -8.36 2.31
N VAL A 90 12.21 -8.45 2.93
CA VAL A 90 11.16 -7.42 2.87
C VAL A 90 11.26 -6.52 4.09
N GLY A 91 11.32 -5.22 3.90
CA GLY A 91 11.37 -4.22 4.97
C GLY A 91 10.08 -3.41 5.11
N CYS A 92 9.97 -2.63 6.19
CA CYS A 92 8.89 -1.67 6.36
C CYS A 92 8.90 -0.58 5.26
N ASP A 93 10.08 -0.22 4.76
CA ASP A 93 10.22 0.73 3.65
C ASP A 93 9.53 0.25 2.37
N ASP A 94 9.48 -1.07 2.14
CA ASP A 94 8.74 -1.63 1.01
C ASP A 94 7.23 -1.44 1.16
N VAL A 95 6.72 -1.59 2.39
CA VAL A 95 5.31 -1.32 2.71
C VAL A 95 5.00 0.17 2.56
N ARG A 96 5.89 1.05 3.05
CA ARG A 96 5.75 2.51 2.95
C ARG A 96 5.70 2.97 1.50
N ALA A 97 6.59 2.45 0.66
CA ALA A 97 6.64 2.79 -0.77
C ALA A 97 5.35 2.43 -1.52
N LEU A 98 4.60 1.44 -1.03
CA LEU A 98 3.35 0.99 -1.64
C LEU A 98 2.09 1.54 -0.97
N ALA A 99 2.24 2.30 0.12
CA ALA A 99 1.08 2.84 0.84
C ALA A 99 0.20 3.70 -0.05
N MET A 100 0.78 4.63 -0.83
CA MET A 100 0.03 5.49 -1.75
C MET A 100 -0.76 4.70 -2.79
N PRO A 101 -0.14 3.89 -3.67
CA PRO A 101 -0.87 3.19 -4.72
C PRO A 101 -1.89 2.19 -4.17
N VAL A 102 -1.66 1.62 -2.98
CA VAL A 102 -2.58 0.64 -2.39
C VAL A 102 -3.73 1.29 -1.64
N LEU A 103 -3.49 2.39 -0.92
CA LEU A 103 -4.51 2.97 -0.02
C LEU A 103 -5.34 4.07 -0.67
N ARG A 104 -4.80 4.82 -1.66
CA ARG A 104 -5.45 5.98 -2.28
C ARG A 104 -6.90 5.72 -2.72
N HIS A 105 -7.16 4.57 -3.32
CA HIS A 105 -8.48 4.19 -3.82
C HIS A 105 -9.30 3.33 -2.83
N ARG A 106 -8.84 3.23 -1.57
CA ARG A 106 -9.47 2.46 -0.49
C ARG A 106 -9.84 3.28 0.73
N LEU A 107 -9.50 4.57 0.69
CA LEU A 107 -9.92 5.55 1.68
C LEU A 107 -10.95 6.49 1.05
N PHE A 108 -11.97 6.83 1.82
CA PHE A 108 -12.96 7.82 1.45
C PHE A 108 -12.94 8.94 2.47
N THR A 109 -12.73 10.16 2.00
CA THR A 109 -12.79 11.37 2.80
C THR A 109 -14.25 11.73 3.15
N ASN A 110 -14.43 12.56 4.17
CA ASN A 110 -15.71 13.10 4.54
C ASN A 110 -15.82 14.60 4.15
N PHE A 111 -16.98 15.20 4.40
CA PHE A 111 -17.24 16.60 4.09
C PHE A 111 -16.25 17.58 4.77
N SER A 112 -15.78 17.28 5.98
CA SER A 112 -14.75 18.12 6.63
C SER A 112 -13.45 18.17 5.84
N ALA A 113 -13.02 17.02 5.31
CA ALA A 113 -11.82 16.95 4.47
C ALA A 113 -12.01 17.77 3.19
N ASP A 114 -13.16 17.64 2.53
CA ASP A 114 -13.47 18.38 1.29
C ASP A 114 -13.49 19.89 1.55
N SER A 115 -14.09 20.33 2.67
CA SER A 115 -14.14 21.74 3.07
C SER A 115 -12.76 22.33 3.41
N GLU A 116 -11.86 21.53 3.93
CA GLU A 116 -10.51 21.92 4.32
C GLU A 116 -9.47 21.68 3.21
N GLY A 117 -9.88 21.13 2.07
CA GLY A 117 -8.99 20.79 0.96
C GLY A 117 -8.02 19.63 1.26
N VAL A 118 -8.36 18.76 2.23
CA VAL A 118 -7.55 17.63 2.63
C VAL A 118 -7.83 16.44 1.72
N THR A 119 -6.81 15.96 1.03
CA THR A 119 -6.89 14.83 0.11
C THR A 119 -6.60 13.49 0.79
N THR A 120 -6.97 12.38 0.12
CA THR A 120 -6.56 11.03 0.57
C THR A 120 -5.05 10.88 0.62
N ASP A 121 -4.32 11.54 -0.28
CA ASP A 121 -2.86 11.51 -0.32
C ASP A 121 -2.25 12.18 0.90
N ASP A 122 -2.78 13.33 1.31
CA ASP A 122 -2.36 14.04 2.53
C ASP A 122 -2.55 13.17 3.78
N ILE A 123 -3.70 12.48 3.85
CA ILE A 123 -4.01 11.57 4.95
C ILE A 123 -3.01 10.40 4.98
N ILE A 124 -2.70 9.80 3.83
CA ILE A 124 -1.76 8.67 3.75
C ILE A 124 -0.34 9.13 4.13
N GLN A 125 0.12 10.28 3.63
CA GLN A 125 1.42 10.85 4.00
C GLN A 125 1.51 11.06 5.51
N LYS A 126 0.49 11.64 6.12
CA LYS A 126 0.43 11.88 7.56
C LYS A 126 0.40 10.59 8.37
N LEU A 127 -0.30 9.55 7.88
CA LEU A 127 -0.27 8.21 8.47
C LEU A 127 1.13 7.61 8.46
N LEU A 128 1.86 7.72 7.34
CA LEU A 128 3.23 7.22 7.21
C LEU A 128 4.21 7.91 8.15
N LEU A 129 3.95 9.16 8.55
CA LEU A 129 4.74 9.89 9.52
C LEU A 129 4.36 9.56 10.97
N THR A 130 3.09 9.20 11.21
CA THR A 130 2.54 9.05 12.56
C THR A 130 2.55 7.61 13.06
N VAL A 131 2.36 6.63 12.15
CA VAL A 131 2.29 5.22 12.51
C VAL A 131 3.71 4.64 12.64
N PRO A 132 4.12 4.25 13.86
CA PRO A 132 5.46 3.73 14.08
C PRO A 132 5.66 2.36 13.44
N GLU A 133 6.88 2.08 12.99
CA GLU A 133 7.27 0.77 12.45
C GLU A 133 7.32 -0.27 13.56
N ASP A 134 7.79 0.11 14.74
CA ASP A 134 7.77 -0.73 15.92
C ASP A 134 6.47 -0.56 16.72
N ALA A 135 6.01 -1.64 17.35
CA ALA A 135 4.91 -1.52 18.30
C ALA A 135 5.39 -0.80 19.56
N PRO A 136 4.71 0.25 20.04
CA PRO A 136 5.05 0.82 21.34
C PRO A 136 4.88 -0.28 22.42
N GLY A 137 5.99 -0.72 23.01
CA GLY A 137 5.99 -1.63 24.16
C GLY A 137 6.07 -3.14 23.87
N GLY A 138 6.58 -3.56 22.74
CA GLY A 138 6.96 -4.95 22.49
C GLY A 138 8.36 -5.24 23.05
N LYS A 139 8.47 -5.58 24.33
CA LYS A 139 9.56 -6.40 24.86
C LYS A 139 9.20 -7.85 24.72
#